data_1041bce84fd9cb6120b97b791da1c0dd
#
_entry.id   1041bce84fd9cb6120b97b791da1c0dd
#
_cell.length_a   1.000
_cell.length_b   1.000
_cell.length_c   1.000
_cell.angle_alpha   90.00
_cell.angle_beta   90.00
_cell.angle_gamma   90.00
#
_symmetry.space_group_name_H-M   'P 1'
#
loop_
_entity.id
_entity.type
_entity.pdbx_description
1 polymer ?
#
loop_
_entity_poly.entity_id
_entity_poly.type
_entity_poly.pdbx_seq_one_letter_code
_entity_poly.pdbx_strand_id
1 'polypeptide(L)'
;MAQQRALPLLAEGDAGTDVHAARLGLYELIRSGATTCADHHYLYHATTSPELEEAVWQAAEDLGIRLVLCRGSATETGTHEGMIEHRIEPETIEQVIDRLDATRRKHHQDGPDAMKKLVVAPTSLIHSSTPDGLKAQAQWARQHGLKLHSHLLEVEFEEHHAREKYRQRAIDHAESCDWLGPDVWYAHLVHSDPHAIERLAATGTGIAHCPTSNCRLGSGIAPVIGMAKAGVPISLAVDGSASAESGSMLQELNLTWLIHRAVHGPDATTLEQVLDWGCQGGADLLGLGDTGTLAVGKAADLVLYDIDQPRFAGVHSPLMAPLMCGEPVFVRDSFVQGRQVVKDGRIGDLDETELTRQVQESVAELLADA
;
A
#
# COMPACT_ATOMS: atom_id res chain seq x y z
N MET A 1 0.53 -12.90 18.11
CA MET A 1 0.16 -14.30 17.76
C MET A 1 -0.02 -14.52 16.26
N ALA A 2 -0.63 -13.63 15.48
CA ALA A 2 -0.75 -13.80 14.02
C ALA A 2 0.60 -13.71 13.29
N GLN A 3 1.46 -12.76 13.65
CA GLN A 3 2.79 -12.61 13.05
C GLN A 3 3.74 -13.80 13.30
N GLN A 4 3.65 -14.44 14.47
CA GLN A 4 4.50 -15.62 14.78
C GLN A 4 4.13 -16.88 13.98
N ARG A 5 2.92 -16.97 13.43
CA ARG A 5 2.48 -18.09 12.59
C ARG A 5 2.66 -17.85 11.09
N ALA A 6 2.77 -16.61 10.66
CA ALA A 6 2.92 -16.27 9.24
C ALA A 6 4.34 -16.49 8.70
N LEU A 7 5.37 -16.28 9.53
CA LEU A 7 6.77 -16.36 9.10
C LEU A 7 7.22 -17.74 8.59
N PRO A 8 6.84 -18.90 9.19
CA PRO A 8 7.13 -20.20 8.59
C PRO A 8 6.48 -20.38 7.22
N LEU A 9 5.26 -19.86 7.06
CA LEU A 9 4.49 -19.97 5.84
C LEU A 9 5.11 -19.15 4.68
N LEU A 10 5.81 -18.06 5.01
CA LEU A 10 6.50 -17.20 4.03
C LEU A 10 7.77 -17.86 3.45
N ALA A 11 8.38 -18.78 4.20
CA ALA A 11 9.56 -19.51 3.73
C ALA A 11 9.23 -20.64 2.74
N GLU A 12 7.98 -21.12 2.76
CA GLU A 12 7.52 -22.30 2.01
C GLU A 12 6.44 -21.98 0.96
N GLY A 13 6.01 -20.70 0.84
CA GLY A 13 4.98 -20.28 -0.12
C GLY A 13 5.36 -20.65 -1.57
N ASP A 14 4.40 -21.20 -2.29
CA ASP A 14 4.55 -21.47 -3.72
C ASP A 14 3.85 -20.39 -4.57
N ALA A 15 4.18 -20.33 -5.86
CA ALA A 15 3.59 -19.36 -6.79
C ALA A 15 2.07 -19.50 -6.95
N GLY A 16 1.49 -20.69 -6.69
CA GLY A 16 0.06 -20.93 -6.72
C GLY A 16 -0.66 -20.23 -5.59
N THR A 17 -0.15 -20.36 -4.37
CA THR A 17 -0.67 -19.68 -3.17
C THR A 17 -0.60 -18.15 -3.32
N ASP A 18 0.51 -17.61 -3.82
CA ASP A 18 0.68 -16.16 -4.02
C ASP A 18 -0.28 -15.61 -5.08
N VAL A 19 -0.55 -16.33 -6.16
CA VAL A 19 -1.54 -15.94 -7.16
C VAL A 19 -2.94 -15.83 -6.54
N HIS A 20 -3.34 -16.80 -5.70
CA HIS A 20 -4.67 -16.76 -5.07
C HIS A 20 -4.78 -15.61 -4.06
N ALA A 21 -3.73 -15.38 -3.25
CA ALA A 21 -3.69 -14.27 -2.30
C ALA A 21 -3.74 -12.91 -3.02
N ALA A 22 -2.93 -12.73 -4.07
CA ALA A 22 -2.91 -11.51 -4.87
C ALA A 22 -4.26 -11.27 -5.56
N ARG A 23 -4.86 -12.31 -6.17
CA ARG A 23 -6.20 -12.20 -6.78
C ARG A 23 -7.26 -11.80 -5.78
N LEU A 24 -7.25 -12.35 -4.57
CA LEU A 24 -8.21 -11.99 -3.53
C LEU A 24 -8.05 -10.52 -3.11
N GLY A 25 -6.83 -10.08 -2.81
CA GLY A 25 -6.57 -8.70 -2.41
C GLY A 25 -6.95 -7.68 -3.50
N LEU A 26 -6.58 -7.97 -4.76
CA LEU A 26 -6.93 -7.11 -5.89
C LEU A 26 -8.44 -7.14 -6.20
N TYR A 27 -9.10 -8.29 -6.03
CA TYR A 27 -10.55 -8.42 -6.14
C TYR A 27 -11.27 -7.49 -5.14
N GLU A 28 -10.89 -7.52 -3.86
CA GLU A 28 -11.46 -6.66 -2.82
C GLU A 28 -11.29 -5.17 -3.16
N LEU A 29 -10.09 -4.77 -3.60
CA LEU A 29 -9.83 -3.39 -4.04
C LEU A 29 -10.74 -2.97 -5.19
N ILE A 30 -10.86 -3.79 -6.25
CA ILE A 30 -11.73 -3.51 -7.40
C ILE A 30 -13.19 -3.41 -6.96
N ARG A 31 -13.65 -4.29 -6.07
CA ARG A 31 -15.01 -4.29 -5.53
C ARG A 31 -15.33 -3.02 -4.74
N SER A 32 -14.33 -2.39 -4.13
CA SER A 32 -14.48 -1.11 -3.42
C SER A 32 -14.36 0.12 -4.33
N GLY A 33 -13.96 -0.07 -5.60
CA GLY A 33 -13.81 1.00 -6.59
C GLY A 33 -12.39 1.50 -6.79
N ALA A 34 -11.37 0.76 -6.33
CA ALA A 34 -10.00 1.08 -6.68
C ALA A 34 -9.70 0.74 -8.15
N THR A 35 -8.99 1.60 -8.84
CA THR A 35 -8.49 1.41 -10.21
C THR A 35 -6.97 1.17 -10.23
N THR A 36 -6.31 1.44 -9.12
CA THR A 36 -4.87 1.29 -8.93
C THR A 36 -4.59 0.67 -7.57
N CYS A 37 -3.69 -0.31 -7.55
CA CYS A 37 -3.12 -0.89 -6.34
C CYS A 37 -1.64 -0.53 -6.24
N ALA A 38 -1.19 -0.05 -5.08
CA ALA A 38 0.22 -0.04 -4.71
C ALA A 38 0.41 -1.19 -3.71
N ASP A 39 1.07 -2.25 -4.13
CA ASP A 39 1.29 -3.45 -3.33
C ASP A 39 2.70 -3.44 -2.74
N HIS A 40 2.82 -3.30 -1.41
CA HIS A 40 4.08 -3.51 -0.73
C HIS A 40 4.29 -5.01 -0.51
N HIS A 41 4.82 -5.67 -1.54
CA HIS A 41 5.19 -7.06 -1.50
C HIS A 41 6.55 -7.20 -0.81
N TYR A 42 6.60 -7.83 0.37
CA TYR A 42 7.80 -7.87 1.22
C TYR A 42 8.36 -9.28 1.46
N LEU A 43 7.85 -10.29 0.73
CA LEU A 43 8.23 -11.70 0.87
C LEU A 43 9.55 -12.04 0.15
N TYR A 44 10.58 -11.21 0.35
CA TYR A 44 11.87 -11.41 -0.31
C TYR A 44 12.97 -11.77 0.67
N HIS A 45 13.63 -12.89 0.41
CA HIS A 45 14.81 -13.38 1.10
C HIS A 45 15.79 -14.00 0.09
N ALA A 46 16.97 -14.45 0.53
CA ALA A 46 18.04 -14.88 -0.36
C ALA A 46 17.61 -15.95 -1.39
N THR A 47 16.68 -16.83 -1.02
CA THR A 47 16.21 -17.96 -1.84
C THR A 47 14.79 -17.78 -2.40
N THR A 48 14.15 -16.61 -2.24
CA THR A 48 12.83 -16.36 -2.82
C THR A 48 12.84 -16.56 -4.33
N SER A 49 11.90 -17.36 -4.82
CA SER A 49 11.72 -17.61 -6.24
C SER A 49 11.15 -16.38 -6.98
N PRO A 50 11.67 -16.06 -8.18
CA PRO A 50 11.09 -15.00 -9.02
C PRO A 50 9.63 -15.24 -9.42
N GLU A 51 9.17 -16.49 -9.43
CA GLU A 51 7.79 -16.85 -9.77
C GLU A 51 6.77 -16.27 -8.80
N LEU A 52 7.15 -16.04 -7.53
CA LEU A 52 6.26 -15.40 -6.54
C LEU A 52 5.93 -13.96 -6.93
N GLU A 53 6.93 -13.19 -7.36
CA GLU A 53 6.70 -11.82 -7.85
C GLU A 53 5.89 -11.82 -9.16
N GLU A 54 6.19 -12.76 -10.07
CA GLU A 54 5.46 -12.91 -11.32
C GLU A 54 3.96 -13.20 -11.11
N ALA A 55 3.63 -13.97 -10.08
CA ALA A 55 2.25 -14.28 -9.70
C ALA A 55 1.44 -13.01 -9.40
N VAL A 56 2.05 -12.04 -8.73
CA VAL A 56 1.40 -10.75 -8.40
C VAL A 56 1.17 -9.92 -9.67
N TRP A 57 2.18 -9.83 -10.55
CA TRP A 57 2.05 -9.15 -11.84
C TRP A 57 0.96 -9.78 -12.71
N GLN A 58 0.91 -11.12 -12.77
CA GLN A 58 -0.08 -11.86 -13.54
C GLN A 58 -1.49 -11.65 -12.99
N ALA A 59 -1.67 -11.70 -11.66
CA ALA A 59 -2.97 -11.47 -11.02
C ALA A 59 -3.53 -10.07 -11.37
N ALA A 60 -2.69 -9.04 -11.35
CA ALA A 60 -3.09 -7.68 -11.71
C ALA A 60 -3.46 -7.55 -13.20
N GLU A 61 -2.73 -8.23 -14.08
CA GLU A 61 -3.00 -8.24 -15.53
C GLU A 61 -4.31 -8.97 -15.86
N ASP A 62 -4.55 -10.12 -15.25
CA ASP A 62 -5.77 -10.90 -15.40
C ASP A 62 -7.00 -10.09 -15.00
N LEU A 63 -6.94 -9.43 -13.85
CA LEU A 63 -8.03 -8.60 -13.31
C LEU A 63 -8.13 -7.23 -13.99
N GLY A 64 -7.07 -6.78 -14.66
CA GLY A 64 -7.05 -5.52 -15.40
C GLY A 64 -6.90 -4.27 -14.52
N ILE A 65 -6.43 -4.40 -13.29
CA ILE A 65 -6.12 -3.29 -12.39
C ILE A 65 -4.70 -2.78 -12.64
N ARG A 66 -4.47 -1.47 -12.47
CA ARG A 66 -3.12 -0.89 -12.49
C ARG A 66 -2.36 -1.31 -11.24
N LEU A 67 -1.13 -1.81 -11.42
CA LEU A 67 -0.27 -2.26 -10.33
C LEU A 67 1.00 -1.41 -10.22
N VAL A 68 1.24 -0.90 -9.04
CA VAL A 68 2.51 -0.32 -8.61
C VAL A 68 3.12 -1.28 -7.59
N LEU A 69 4.04 -2.14 -8.03
CA LEU A 69 4.73 -3.07 -7.14
C LEU A 69 5.79 -2.32 -6.34
N CYS A 70 5.56 -2.18 -5.04
CA CYS A 70 6.53 -1.69 -4.08
C CYS A 70 7.35 -2.90 -3.61
N ARG A 71 8.43 -3.22 -4.34
CA ARG A 71 9.25 -4.40 -4.11
C ARG A 71 10.01 -4.24 -2.80
N GLY A 72 9.66 -5.06 -1.82
CA GLY A 72 10.27 -5.13 -0.51
C GLY A 72 11.70 -5.64 -0.53
N SER A 73 12.40 -5.49 0.58
CA SER A 73 13.69 -6.11 0.83
C SER A 73 14.02 -6.11 2.32
N ALA A 74 14.81 -7.10 2.73
CA ALA A 74 15.45 -7.11 4.04
C ALA A 74 16.90 -7.56 3.84
N THR A 75 17.85 -6.72 4.23
CA THR A 75 19.30 -7.00 4.16
C THR A 75 19.90 -7.33 5.52
N GLU A 76 19.09 -7.22 6.57
CA GLU A 76 19.39 -7.63 7.95
C GLU A 76 18.21 -8.41 8.52
N THR A 77 18.46 -9.41 9.34
CA THR A 77 17.42 -10.10 10.13
C THR A 77 16.95 -9.23 11.30
N GLY A 78 17.80 -8.31 11.73
CA GLY A 78 17.51 -7.27 12.72
C GLY A 78 16.87 -7.80 13.99
N THR A 79 15.71 -7.23 14.32
CA THR A 79 14.87 -7.59 15.47
C THR A 79 13.75 -8.57 15.11
N HIS A 80 13.73 -9.09 13.89
CA HIS A 80 12.74 -10.09 13.47
C HIS A 80 13.09 -11.47 14.05
N GLU A 81 12.67 -11.70 15.29
CA GLU A 81 12.89 -12.98 15.99
C GLU A 81 12.44 -14.17 15.12
N GLY A 82 11.32 -14.03 14.40
CA GLY A 82 10.83 -15.08 13.51
C GLY A 82 11.78 -15.42 12.35
N MET A 83 12.44 -14.44 11.72
CA MET A 83 13.44 -14.71 10.67
C MET A 83 14.65 -15.46 11.26
N ILE A 84 15.08 -15.11 12.47
CA ILE A 84 16.17 -15.76 13.17
C ILE A 84 15.77 -17.19 13.56
N GLU A 85 14.59 -17.37 14.13
CA GLU A 85 14.06 -18.67 14.56
C GLU A 85 13.94 -19.66 13.39
N HIS A 86 13.42 -19.20 12.25
CA HIS A 86 13.25 -20.02 11.04
C HIS A 86 14.46 -20.00 10.10
N ARG A 87 15.58 -19.36 10.50
CA ARG A 87 16.83 -19.28 9.73
C ARG A 87 16.65 -18.77 8.31
N ILE A 88 15.75 -17.79 8.13
CA ILE A 88 15.54 -17.15 6.86
C ILE A 88 16.72 -16.20 6.59
N GLU A 89 17.48 -16.48 5.54
CA GLU A 89 18.62 -15.65 5.16
C GLU A 89 18.14 -14.39 4.43
N PRO A 90 18.54 -13.18 4.88
CA PRO A 90 18.22 -11.95 4.19
C PRO A 90 18.93 -11.88 2.82
N GLU A 91 18.42 -11.03 1.93
CA GLU A 91 19.13 -10.71 0.69
C GLU A 91 20.40 -9.90 0.98
N THR A 92 21.45 -10.09 0.16
CA THR A 92 22.52 -9.09 0.10
C THR A 92 22.07 -7.86 -0.67
N ILE A 93 22.73 -6.70 -0.46
CA ILE A 93 22.37 -5.48 -1.20
C ILE A 93 22.57 -5.66 -2.71
N GLU A 94 23.55 -6.42 -3.13
CA GLU A 94 23.80 -6.76 -4.54
C GLU A 94 22.63 -7.58 -5.10
N GLN A 95 22.14 -8.59 -4.37
CA GLN A 95 20.97 -9.37 -4.77
C GLN A 95 19.71 -8.49 -4.89
N VAL A 96 19.51 -7.57 -3.94
CA VAL A 96 18.38 -6.61 -4.01
C VAL A 96 18.46 -5.77 -5.28
N ILE A 97 19.60 -5.17 -5.58
CA ILE A 97 19.79 -4.32 -6.76
C ILE A 97 19.64 -5.11 -8.06
N ASP A 98 20.24 -6.30 -8.16
CA ASP A 98 20.14 -7.15 -9.34
C ASP A 98 18.70 -7.57 -9.62
N ARG A 99 17.94 -7.95 -8.59
CA ARG A 99 16.53 -8.33 -8.70
C ARG A 99 15.65 -7.12 -9.07
N LEU A 100 15.87 -5.98 -8.42
CA LEU A 100 15.19 -4.72 -8.78
C LEU A 100 15.42 -4.34 -10.25
N ASP A 101 16.66 -4.49 -10.76
CA ASP A 101 16.96 -4.20 -12.17
C ASP A 101 16.30 -5.20 -13.13
N ALA A 102 16.23 -6.48 -12.74
CA ALA A 102 15.53 -7.50 -13.51
C ALA A 102 14.03 -7.20 -13.62
N THR A 103 13.36 -6.91 -12.48
CA THR A 103 11.94 -6.53 -12.44
C THR A 103 11.68 -5.23 -13.23
N ARG A 104 12.55 -4.22 -13.04
CA ARG A 104 12.44 -2.95 -13.78
C ARG A 104 12.45 -3.17 -15.29
N ARG A 105 13.42 -3.93 -15.80
CA ARG A 105 13.54 -4.20 -17.25
C ARG A 105 12.37 -4.99 -17.79
N LYS A 106 11.76 -5.84 -16.99
CA LYS A 106 10.69 -6.73 -17.44
C LYS A 106 9.32 -6.08 -17.37
N HIS A 107 9.03 -5.33 -16.31
CA HIS A 107 7.67 -4.90 -15.99
C HIS A 107 7.48 -3.39 -15.94
N HIS A 108 8.50 -2.61 -15.49
CA HIS A 108 8.31 -1.18 -15.29
C HIS A 108 8.02 -0.45 -16.59
N GLN A 109 7.00 0.39 -16.56
CA GLN A 109 6.61 1.28 -17.63
C GLN A 109 6.79 2.72 -17.17
N ASP A 110 7.40 3.52 -18.03
CA ASP A 110 7.46 4.97 -17.87
C ASP A 110 6.11 5.60 -18.25
N GLY A 111 5.84 6.77 -17.71
CA GLY A 111 4.67 7.54 -18.07
C GLY A 111 3.71 7.77 -16.90
N PRO A 112 2.88 8.84 -17.04
CA PRO A 112 1.97 9.30 -15.99
C PRO A 112 0.68 8.47 -15.90
N ASP A 113 0.44 7.54 -16.83
CA ASP A 113 -0.71 6.63 -16.92
C ASP A 113 -0.31 5.15 -16.97
N ALA A 114 0.98 4.84 -16.72
CA ALA A 114 1.53 3.50 -16.81
C ALA A 114 0.71 2.47 -16.03
N MET A 115 0.47 1.29 -16.63
CA MET A 115 -0.27 0.20 -15.99
C MET A 115 0.57 -0.61 -15.02
N LYS A 116 1.90 -0.61 -15.18
CA LYS A 116 2.84 -1.38 -14.36
C LYS A 116 3.98 -0.47 -13.93
N LYS A 117 4.17 -0.26 -12.64
CA LYS A 117 5.30 0.50 -12.08
C LYS A 117 6.01 -0.30 -11.01
N LEU A 118 7.32 -0.08 -10.90
CA LEU A 118 8.15 -0.60 -9.82
C LEU A 118 8.52 0.56 -8.89
N VAL A 119 8.50 0.29 -7.60
CA VAL A 119 8.96 1.18 -6.53
C VAL A 119 9.94 0.41 -5.64
N VAL A 120 11.00 1.05 -5.18
CA VAL A 120 11.94 0.44 -4.23
C VAL A 120 11.41 0.60 -2.83
N ALA A 121 11.23 -0.52 -2.10
CA ALA A 121 10.49 -0.51 -0.86
C ALA A 121 11.05 -1.46 0.22
N PRO A 122 12.22 -1.19 0.82
CA PRO A 122 12.69 -1.98 1.96
C PRO A 122 11.60 -2.03 3.03
N THR A 123 11.43 -3.21 3.65
CA THR A 123 10.35 -3.49 4.59
C THR A 123 10.32 -2.50 5.77
N SER A 124 11.49 -2.15 6.28
CA SER A 124 11.64 -1.10 7.31
C SER A 124 13.00 -0.42 7.17
N LEU A 125 13.02 0.91 7.36
CA LEU A 125 14.28 1.65 7.39
C LEU A 125 15.04 1.43 8.71
N ILE A 126 14.33 1.06 9.77
CA ILE A 126 14.87 1.08 11.12
C ILE A 126 15.50 -0.28 11.50
N HIS A 127 14.93 -1.39 11.04
CA HIS A 127 15.35 -2.71 11.54
C HIS A 127 15.55 -3.80 10.48
N SER A 128 15.28 -3.53 9.20
CA SER A 128 15.48 -4.56 8.15
C SER A 128 16.56 -4.22 7.13
N SER A 129 17.26 -3.09 7.28
CA SER A 129 18.30 -2.67 6.34
C SER A 129 19.42 -1.88 7.02
N THR A 130 20.65 -2.04 6.51
CA THR A 130 21.78 -1.21 6.95
C THR A 130 21.69 0.19 6.37
N PRO A 131 22.27 1.22 7.04
CA PRO A 131 22.31 2.58 6.48
C PRO A 131 22.95 2.67 5.09
N ASP A 132 24.03 1.90 4.86
CA ASP A 132 24.70 1.86 3.54
C ASP A 132 23.82 1.16 2.49
N GLY A 133 23.11 0.09 2.87
CA GLY A 133 22.13 -0.59 2.01
C GLY A 133 20.97 0.32 1.63
N LEU A 134 20.44 1.11 2.57
CA LEU A 134 19.42 2.12 2.31
C LEU A 134 19.89 3.18 1.33
N LYS A 135 21.10 3.73 1.53
CA LYS A 135 21.69 4.71 0.59
C LYS A 135 21.88 4.14 -0.79
N ALA A 136 22.38 2.90 -0.91
CA ALA A 136 22.55 2.23 -2.20
C ALA A 136 21.22 2.07 -2.93
N GLN A 137 20.15 1.65 -2.23
CA GLN A 137 18.80 1.53 -2.79
C GLN A 137 18.24 2.88 -3.23
N ALA A 138 18.35 3.92 -2.40
CA ALA A 138 17.86 5.27 -2.73
C ALA A 138 18.60 5.85 -3.94
N GLN A 139 19.93 5.71 -3.99
CA GLN A 139 20.73 6.15 -5.11
C GLN A 139 20.36 5.42 -6.39
N TRP A 140 20.24 4.09 -6.34
CA TRP A 140 19.87 3.29 -7.50
C TRP A 140 18.48 3.66 -8.02
N ALA A 141 17.49 3.79 -7.13
CA ALA A 141 16.13 4.18 -7.49
C ALA A 141 16.11 5.53 -8.24
N ARG A 142 16.77 6.55 -7.69
CA ARG A 142 16.84 7.89 -8.30
C ARG A 142 17.58 7.92 -9.63
N GLN A 143 18.63 7.11 -9.79
CA GLN A 143 19.33 6.95 -11.08
C GLN A 143 18.42 6.38 -12.18
N HIS A 144 17.38 5.63 -11.79
CA HIS A 144 16.43 5.02 -12.72
C HIS A 144 15.05 5.72 -12.73
N GLY A 145 14.91 6.87 -12.06
CA GLY A 145 13.65 7.61 -12.00
C GLY A 145 12.53 6.91 -11.23
N LEU A 146 12.88 5.95 -10.36
CA LEU A 146 11.93 5.21 -9.55
C LEU A 146 11.64 5.94 -8.23
N LYS A 147 10.45 5.70 -7.70
CA LYS A 147 10.04 6.19 -6.38
C LYS A 147 10.46 5.23 -5.27
N LEU A 148 10.36 5.72 -4.04
CA LEU A 148 10.79 5.07 -2.81
C LEU A 148 9.62 4.97 -1.83
N HIS A 149 9.47 3.83 -1.18
CA HIS A 149 8.43 3.60 -0.18
C HIS A 149 8.96 2.74 0.96
N SER A 150 8.42 2.90 2.17
CA SER A 150 8.64 1.98 3.30
C SER A 150 7.60 2.24 4.39
N HIS A 151 7.65 1.43 5.47
CA HIS A 151 6.96 1.70 6.73
C HIS A 151 7.84 2.58 7.63
N LEU A 152 7.23 3.51 8.33
CA LEU A 152 7.94 4.35 9.29
C LEU A 152 7.00 4.87 10.38
N LEU A 153 7.46 4.84 11.64
CA LEU A 153 6.74 5.37 12.80
C LEU A 153 5.32 4.80 12.96
N GLU A 154 5.12 3.54 12.62
CA GLU A 154 3.88 2.84 12.86
C GLU A 154 3.69 2.57 14.34
N VAL A 155 4.77 2.16 15.02
CA VAL A 155 4.79 1.85 16.45
C VAL A 155 5.91 2.61 17.16
N GLU A 156 5.74 2.90 18.46
CA GLU A 156 6.73 3.63 19.28
C GLU A 156 8.09 2.94 19.32
N PHE A 157 8.11 1.63 19.16
CA PHE A 157 9.33 0.83 19.12
C PHE A 157 10.33 1.33 18.07
N GLU A 158 9.87 1.80 16.91
CA GLU A 158 10.76 2.25 15.84
C GLU A 158 11.55 3.50 16.24
N GLU A 159 10.91 4.45 16.92
CA GLU A 159 11.60 5.65 17.43
C GLU A 159 12.63 5.29 18.52
N HIS A 160 12.28 4.37 19.43
CA HIS A 160 13.20 3.90 20.46
C HIS A 160 14.38 3.16 19.83
N HIS A 161 14.14 2.24 18.91
CA HIS A 161 15.18 1.47 18.25
C HIS A 161 16.13 2.34 17.42
N ALA A 162 15.60 3.34 16.70
CA ALA A 162 16.41 4.30 15.96
C ALA A 162 17.35 5.10 16.88
N ARG A 163 16.85 5.53 18.05
CA ARG A 163 17.66 6.23 19.05
C ARG A 163 18.74 5.33 19.66
N GLU A 164 18.43 4.08 19.93
CA GLU A 164 19.40 3.13 20.48
C GLU A 164 20.46 2.73 19.47
N LYS A 165 20.05 2.30 18.28
CA LYS A 165 20.93 1.76 17.25
C LYS A 165 21.72 2.85 16.52
N TYR A 166 21.05 3.93 16.12
CA TYR A 166 21.63 4.97 15.25
C TYR A 166 21.93 6.29 15.96
N ARG A 167 21.53 6.46 17.22
CA ARG A 167 21.64 7.72 17.98
C ARG A 167 20.90 8.89 17.32
N GLN A 168 19.88 8.60 16.53
CA GLN A 168 19.06 9.55 15.79
C GLN A 168 17.58 9.26 16.03
N ARG A 169 16.70 10.21 15.74
CA ARG A 169 15.27 9.96 15.59
C ARG A 169 15.04 9.13 14.34
N ALA A 170 13.93 8.43 14.26
CA ALA A 170 13.59 7.63 13.08
C ALA A 170 13.54 8.46 11.80
N ILE A 171 12.93 9.66 11.85
CA ILE A 171 12.88 10.57 10.69
C ILE A 171 14.25 11.13 10.30
N ASP A 172 15.12 11.46 11.27
CA ASP A 172 16.47 11.96 11.01
C ASP A 172 17.37 10.85 10.44
N HIS A 173 17.15 9.60 10.88
CA HIS A 173 17.81 8.44 10.30
C HIS A 173 17.40 8.26 8.82
N ALA A 174 16.09 8.32 8.52
CA ALA A 174 15.60 8.27 7.16
C ALA A 174 16.27 9.35 6.29
N GLU A 175 16.34 10.60 6.78
CA GLU A 175 17.00 11.70 6.08
C GLU A 175 18.49 11.43 5.85
N SER A 176 19.21 10.95 6.86
CA SER A 176 20.63 10.63 6.78
C SER A 176 20.96 9.50 5.80
N CYS A 177 19.96 8.70 5.44
CA CYS A 177 20.04 7.61 4.47
C CYS A 177 19.49 7.99 3.08
N ASP A 178 19.22 9.29 2.83
CA ASP A 178 18.64 9.79 1.57
C ASP A 178 17.20 9.29 1.30
N TRP A 179 16.43 9.02 2.37
CA TRP A 179 15.04 8.53 2.30
C TRP A 179 14.00 9.62 2.60
N LEU A 180 14.27 10.87 2.31
CA LEU A 180 13.30 11.97 2.25
C LEU A 180 13.34 12.63 0.88
N GLY A 181 12.17 13.07 0.38
CA GLY A 181 12.07 13.75 -0.90
C GLY A 181 10.68 13.62 -1.52
N PRO A 182 10.39 14.34 -2.62
CA PRO A 182 9.10 14.28 -3.31
C PRO A 182 8.89 12.96 -4.08
N ASP A 183 9.90 12.13 -4.12
CA ASP A 183 9.91 10.77 -4.67
C ASP A 183 9.70 9.70 -3.59
N VAL A 184 9.49 10.10 -2.32
CA VAL A 184 9.39 9.21 -1.16
C VAL A 184 8.03 9.35 -0.48
N TRP A 185 7.45 8.23 -0.04
CA TRP A 185 6.32 8.22 0.89
C TRP A 185 6.40 7.06 1.87
N TYR A 186 5.76 7.21 3.03
CA TYR A 186 5.72 6.20 4.08
C TYR A 186 4.30 5.77 4.40
N ALA A 187 4.12 4.48 4.69
CA ALA A 187 2.91 4.01 5.34
C ALA A 187 2.91 4.41 6.83
N HIS A 188 1.70 4.59 7.39
CA HIS A 188 1.35 4.79 8.79
C HIS A 188 1.73 6.15 9.39
N LEU A 189 3.00 6.43 9.67
CA LEU A 189 3.48 7.66 10.31
C LEU A 189 2.69 8.07 11.58
N VAL A 190 2.18 7.09 12.34
CA VAL A 190 1.31 7.29 13.52
C VAL A 190 2.02 8.11 14.60
N HIS A 191 3.28 7.79 14.87
CA HIS A 191 4.06 8.41 15.94
C HIS A 191 4.92 9.60 15.45
N SER A 192 4.46 10.29 14.38
CA SER A 192 5.11 11.51 13.90
C SER A 192 4.88 12.68 14.85
N ASP A 193 5.96 13.17 15.44
CA ASP A 193 5.95 14.40 16.23
C ASP A 193 6.03 15.67 15.33
N PRO A 194 5.91 16.89 15.89
CA PRO A 194 6.00 18.11 15.10
C PRO A 194 7.29 18.25 14.30
N HIS A 195 8.43 17.73 14.78
CA HIS A 195 9.70 17.73 14.05
C HIS A 195 9.62 16.82 12.81
N ALA A 196 9.09 15.60 12.96
CA ALA A 196 8.90 14.69 11.84
C ALA A 196 7.97 15.31 10.78
N ILE A 197 6.84 15.91 11.19
CA ILE A 197 5.92 16.60 10.27
C ILE A 197 6.61 17.75 9.52
N GLU A 198 7.43 18.55 10.20
CA GLU A 198 8.21 19.63 9.58
C GLU A 198 9.17 19.09 8.51
N ARG A 199 9.89 17.98 8.82
CA ARG A 199 10.83 17.37 7.85
C ARG A 199 10.10 16.81 6.63
N LEU A 200 8.98 16.08 6.84
CA LEU A 200 8.14 15.55 5.76
C LEU A 200 7.63 16.68 4.84
N ALA A 201 7.09 17.74 5.43
CA ALA A 201 6.58 18.89 4.67
C ALA A 201 7.69 19.62 3.90
N ALA A 202 8.84 19.87 4.55
CA ALA A 202 9.96 20.61 3.94
C ALA A 202 10.58 19.85 2.75
N THR A 203 10.52 18.52 2.74
CA THR A 203 11.09 17.67 1.69
C THR A 203 10.06 17.23 0.65
N GLY A 204 8.76 17.43 0.90
CA GLY A 204 7.68 16.92 0.05
C GLY A 204 7.49 15.41 0.17
N THR A 205 7.99 14.78 1.25
CA THR A 205 7.78 13.37 1.54
C THR A 205 6.35 13.12 1.96
N GLY A 206 5.69 12.11 1.36
CA GLY A 206 4.28 11.85 1.57
C GLY A 206 3.95 10.76 2.58
N ILE A 207 2.65 10.61 2.83
CA ILE A 207 2.08 9.55 3.68
C ILE A 207 1.03 8.75 2.91
N ALA A 208 1.05 7.42 3.09
CA ALA A 208 -0.08 6.52 2.87
C ALA A 208 -0.74 6.23 4.23
N HIS A 209 -1.86 6.89 4.50
CA HIS A 209 -2.56 6.75 5.78
C HIS A 209 -3.44 5.51 5.77
N CYS A 210 -3.28 4.63 6.78
CA CYS A 210 -3.93 3.33 6.91
C CYS A 210 -4.81 3.29 8.19
N PRO A 211 -5.94 4.01 8.23
CA PRO A 211 -6.69 4.19 9.48
C PRO A 211 -7.26 2.88 10.05
N THR A 212 -7.77 1.97 9.22
CA THR A 212 -8.34 0.70 9.69
C THR A 212 -7.27 -0.17 10.33
N SER A 213 -6.12 -0.36 9.66
CA SER A 213 -4.99 -1.11 10.19
C SER A 213 -4.48 -0.52 11.51
N ASN A 214 -4.24 0.79 11.53
CA ASN A 214 -3.75 1.48 12.72
C ASN A 214 -4.71 1.33 13.92
N CYS A 215 -6.02 1.40 13.68
CA CYS A 215 -7.04 1.18 14.73
C CYS A 215 -7.07 -0.28 15.19
N ARG A 216 -7.07 -1.23 14.25
CA ARG A 216 -7.16 -2.67 14.55
C ARG A 216 -5.95 -3.19 15.31
N LEU A 217 -4.75 -2.77 14.92
CA LEU A 217 -3.50 -3.15 15.58
C LEU A 217 -3.25 -2.37 16.88
N GLY A 218 -3.98 -1.28 17.11
CA GLY A 218 -3.80 -0.42 18.28
C GLY A 218 -2.57 0.48 18.19
N SER A 219 -2.05 0.71 16.97
CA SER A 219 -0.90 1.59 16.74
C SER A 219 -1.24 3.05 17.08
N GLY A 220 -2.50 3.48 16.89
CA GLY A 220 -2.96 4.83 17.19
C GLY A 220 -3.57 5.55 15.98
N ILE A 221 -3.61 6.87 16.02
CA ILE A 221 -4.16 7.71 14.96
C ILE A 221 -3.06 8.63 14.44
N ALA A 222 -2.69 8.48 13.17
CA ALA A 222 -1.69 9.34 12.54
C ALA A 222 -2.15 10.82 12.56
N PRO A 223 -1.25 11.79 12.80
CA PRO A 223 -1.58 13.20 12.91
C PRO A 223 -1.84 13.86 11.55
N VAL A 224 -2.64 13.23 10.69
CA VAL A 224 -2.89 13.61 9.28
C VAL A 224 -3.43 15.02 9.15
N ILE A 225 -4.25 15.49 10.11
CA ILE A 225 -4.76 16.87 10.10
C ILE A 225 -3.64 17.89 10.27
N GLY A 226 -2.65 17.58 11.13
CA GLY A 226 -1.44 18.39 11.28
C GLY A 226 -0.56 18.35 10.03
N MET A 227 -0.39 17.17 9.46
CA MET A 227 0.34 16.94 8.21
C MET A 227 -0.27 17.71 7.03
N ALA A 228 -1.59 17.64 6.85
CA ALA A 228 -2.30 18.39 5.81
C ALA A 228 -2.10 19.90 5.94
N LYS A 229 -2.19 20.45 7.18
CA LYS A 229 -1.94 21.87 7.45
C LYS A 229 -0.49 22.29 7.18
N ALA A 230 0.47 21.38 7.37
CA ALA A 230 1.87 21.60 7.07
C ALA A 230 2.22 21.43 5.58
N GLY A 231 1.31 20.91 4.76
CA GLY A 231 1.54 20.70 3.33
C GLY A 231 2.20 19.35 2.98
N VAL A 232 2.17 18.37 3.89
CA VAL A 232 2.61 17.00 3.59
C VAL A 232 1.67 16.38 2.55
N PRO A 233 2.17 15.79 1.47
CA PRO A 233 1.34 15.04 0.52
C PRO A 233 0.68 13.83 1.19
N ILE A 234 -0.63 13.67 0.99
CA ILE A 234 -1.41 12.63 1.67
C ILE A 234 -2.08 11.71 0.66
N SER A 235 -1.97 10.41 0.89
CA SER A 235 -2.81 9.38 0.28
C SER A 235 -3.40 8.46 1.35
N LEU A 236 -4.29 7.55 0.93
CA LEU A 236 -4.90 6.54 1.79
C LEU A 236 -4.51 5.15 1.29
N ALA A 237 -4.44 4.19 2.21
CA ALA A 237 -4.17 2.80 1.90
C ALA A 237 -4.91 1.86 2.84
N VAL A 238 -5.24 0.66 2.35
CA VAL A 238 -5.93 -0.38 3.12
C VAL A 238 -5.00 -1.17 4.03
N ASP A 239 -3.69 -1.20 3.71
CA ASP A 239 -2.73 -2.13 4.31
C ASP A 239 -3.06 -3.60 4.00
N GLY A 240 -2.39 -4.55 4.63
CA GLY A 240 -2.65 -5.97 4.42
C GLY A 240 -3.95 -6.45 5.06
N SER A 241 -4.60 -7.45 4.45
CA SER A 241 -5.84 -8.02 5.00
C SER A 241 -5.67 -8.63 6.40
N ALA A 242 -4.45 -9.04 6.77
CA ALA A 242 -4.15 -9.53 8.12
C ALA A 242 -4.19 -8.42 9.20
N SER A 243 -4.08 -7.15 8.79
CA SER A 243 -4.11 -5.98 9.68
C SER A 243 -5.37 -5.12 9.51
N ALA A 244 -6.05 -5.18 8.36
CA ALA A 244 -7.26 -4.41 8.10
C ALA A 244 -8.55 -5.26 8.00
N GLU A 245 -8.45 -6.57 7.82
CA GLU A 245 -9.53 -7.55 7.59
C GLU A 245 -10.34 -7.32 6.29
N SER A 246 -10.05 -6.28 5.53
CA SER A 246 -10.76 -5.91 4.31
C SER A 246 -9.82 -5.18 3.36
N GLY A 247 -10.00 -5.37 2.05
CA GLY A 247 -9.33 -4.61 1.00
C GLY A 247 -10.14 -3.39 0.50
N SER A 248 -11.07 -2.88 1.30
CA SER A 248 -11.97 -1.81 0.86
C SER A 248 -11.40 -0.41 1.02
N MET A 249 -11.01 0.23 -0.09
CA MET A 249 -10.64 1.65 -0.08
C MET A 249 -11.80 2.56 0.34
N LEU A 250 -13.03 2.18 0.08
CA LEU A 250 -14.19 2.97 0.50
C LEU A 250 -14.35 2.96 2.02
N GLN A 251 -14.05 1.85 2.68
CA GLN A 251 -13.99 1.78 4.13
C GLN A 251 -12.92 2.72 4.70
N GLU A 252 -11.73 2.77 4.09
CA GLU A 252 -10.66 3.67 4.51
C GLU A 252 -11.06 5.14 4.36
N LEU A 253 -11.71 5.51 3.26
CA LEU A 253 -12.26 6.85 3.04
C LEU A 253 -13.28 7.22 4.13
N ASN A 254 -14.24 6.34 4.40
CA ASN A 254 -15.27 6.57 5.41
C ASN A 254 -14.68 6.68 6.82
N LEU A 255 -13.79 5.76 7.20
CA LEU A 255 -13.15 5.80 8.52
C LEU A 255 -12.25 7.04 8.67
N THR A 256 -11.47 7.40 7.66
CA THR A 256 -10.66 8.64 7.68
C THR A 256 -11.53 9.85 7.97
N TRP A 257 -12.66 9.99 7.27
CA TRP A 257 -13.60 11.08 7.52
C TRP A 257 -14.14 11.08 8.94
N LEU A 258 -14.54 9.92 9.46
CA LEU A 258 -15.17 9.80 10.78
C LEU A 258 -14.17 9.97 11.94
N ILE A 259 -13.02 9.28 11.87
CA ILE A 259 -12.08 9.22 13.00
C ILE A 259 -11.45 10.59 13.30
N HIS A 260 -11.05 11.32 12.25
CA HIS A 260 -10.46 12.64 12.44
C HIS A 260 -11.48 13.66 12.95
N ARG A 261 -12.73 13.56 12.53
CA ARG A 261 -13.83 14.39 13.07
C ARG A 261 -14.16 14.05 14.53
N ALA A 262 -14.10 12.77 14.88
CA ALA A 262 -14.31 12.34 16.28
C ALA A 262 -13.23 12.90 17.21
N VAL A 263 -11.99 13.01 16.75
CA VAL A 263 -10.85 13.48 17.57
C VAL A 263 -10.71 15.00 17.54
N HIS A 264 -10.90 15.64 16.40
CA HIS A 264 -10.56 17.05 16.17
C HIS A 264 -11.79 17.97 15.94
N GLY A 265 -12.99 17.40 15.99
CA GLY A 265 -14.25 18.14 15.79
C GLY A 265 -14.78 18.07 14.35
N PRO A 266 -16.02 18.59 14.14
CA PRO A 266 -16.76 18.38 12.89
C PRO A 266 -16.14 19.05 11.65
N ASP A 267 -15.24 19.99 11.82
CA ASP A 267 -14.60 20.73 10.74
C ASP A 267 -13.18 20.21 10.44
N ALA A 268 -12.78 19.08 11.02
CA ALA A 268 -11.44 18.53 10.86
C ALA A 268 -11.15 18.07 9.42
N THR A 269 -12.14 17.46 8.77
CA THR A 269 -12.08 16.99 7.38
C THR A 269 -13.42 17.20 6.69
N THR A 270 -13.39 17.36 5.36
CA THR A 270 -14.58 17.26 4.49
C THR A 270 -14.56 15.94 3.71
N LEU A 271 -15.70 15.54 3.17
CA LEU A 271 -15.81 14.36 2.30
C LEU A 271 -14.98 14.53 1.03
N GLU A 272 -15.01 15.73 0.46
CA GLU A 272 -14.27 16.09 -0.74
C GLU A 272 -12.75 15.99 -0.52
N GLN A 273 -12.26 16.49 0.61
CA GLN A 273 -10.85 16.43 0.97
C GLN A 273 -10.38 14.97 1.13
N VAL A 274 -11.17 14.14 1.80
CA VAL A 274 -10.82 12.73 2.00
C VAL A 274 -10.86 11.97 0.67
N LEU A 275 -11.85 12.26 -0.18
CA LEU A 275 -11.91 11.68 -1.54
C LEU A 275 -10.69 12.09 -2.37
N ASP A 276 -10.27 13.36 -2.28
CA ASP A 276 -9.08 13.86 -2.97
C ASP A 276 -7.81 13.12 -2.52
N TRP A 277 -7.64 12.88 -1.22
CA TRP A 277 -6.54 12.08 -0.69
C TRP A 277 -6.53 10.65 -1.23
N GLY A 278 -7.69 10.00 -1.33
CA GLY A 278 -7.82 8.64 -1.87
C GLY A 278 -7.67 8.54 -3.39
N CYS A 279 -7.88 9.62 -4.12
CA CYS A 279 -7.81 9.65 -5.59
C CYS A 279 -6.56 10.39 -6.10
N GLN A 280 -6.60 11.74 -6.13
CA GLN A 280 -5.49 12.56 -6.64
C GLN A 280 -4.25 12.42 -5.77
N GLY A 281 -4.39 12.42 -4.44
CA GLY A 281 -3.29 12.25 -3.52
C GLY A 281 -2.55 10.94 -3.74
N GLY A 282 -3.28 9.83 -3.93
CA GLY A 282 -2.69 8.54 -4.31
C GLY A 282 -1.97 8.60 -5.65
N ALA A 283 -2.61 9.17 -6.68
CA ALA A 283 -2.02 9.30 -8.02
C ALA A 283 -0.71 10.11 -8.00
N ASP A 284 -0.67 11.22 -7.27
CA ASP A 284 0.50 12.09 -7.16
C ASP A 284 1.67 11.39 -6.47
N LEU A 285 1.42 10.69 -5.35
CA LEU A 285 2.46 9.93 -4.65
C LEU A 285 3.04 8.82 -5.52
N LEU A 286 2.19 8.13 -6.29
CA LEU A 286 2.60 7.05 -7.17
C LEU A 286 3.25 7.54 -8.49
N GLY A 287 3.24 8.85 -8.76
CA GLY A 287 3.73 9.41 -10.02
C GLY A 287 2.88 9.01 -11.23
N LEU A 288 1.55 8.94 -11.01
CA LEU A 288 0.53 8.61 -12.00
C LEU A 288 -0.34 9.84 -12.31
N GLY A 289 0.31 10.96 -12.63
CA GLY A 289 -0.32 12.28 -12.76
C GLY A 289 -1.45 12.40 -13.79
N ASP A 290 -1.62 11.42 -14.68
CA ASP A 290 -2.74 11.37 -15.62
C ASP A 290 -3.93 10.53 -15.11
N THR A 291 -3.89 10.10 -13.85
CA THR A 291 -4.99 9.43 -13.13
C THR A 291 -5.49 10.28 -11.96
N GLY A 292 -6.38 9.76 -11.14
CA GLY A 292 -6.86 10.38 -9.90
C GLY A 292 -7.95 11.45 -10.08
N THR A 293 -8.16 11.98 -11.29
CA THR A 293 -9.19 12.96 -11.61
C THR A 293 -9.86 12.68 -12.94
N LEU A 294 -11.14 13.03 -13.05
CA LEU A 294 -11.89 12.96 -14.30
C LEU A 294 -11.76 14.28 -15.06
N ALA A 295 -10.91 14.28 -16.11
CA ALA A 295 -10.69 15.43 -16.96
C ALA A 295 -10.36 15.01 -18.40
N VAL A 296 -10.66 15.89 -19.37
CA VAL A 296 -10.29 15.64 -20.77
C VAL A 296 -8.76 15.55 -20.89
N GLY A 297 -8.28 14.50 -21.55
CA GLY A 297 -6.86 14.24 -21.74
C GLY A 297 -6.21 13.39 -20.66
N LYS A 298 -6.91 13.05 -19.58
CA LYS A 298 -6.49 12.10 -18.55
C LYS A 298 -6.82 10.66 -18.92
N ALA A 299 -6.18 9.71 -18.27
CA ALA A 299 -6.54 8.29 -18.38
C ALA A 299 -8.00 8.08 -17.97
N ALA A 300 -8.69 7.21 -18.71
CA ALA A 300 -10.08 6.90 -18.42
C ALA A 300 -10.18 5.85 -17.28
N ASP A 301 -9.79 6.28 -16.09
CA ASP A 301 -9.96 5.55 -14.83
C ASP A 301 -11.21 6.12 -14.14
N LEU A 302 -12.29 5.36 -14.12
CA LEU A 302 -13.56 5.82 -13.55
C LEU A 302 -14.39 4.66 -13.00
N VAL A 303 -15.18 4.98 -11.97
CA VAL A 303 -16.04 4.01 -11.28
C VAL A 303 -17.46 4.58 -11.17
N LEU A 304 -18.43 3.72 -11.46
CA LEU A 304 -19.84 4.00 -11.32
C LEU A 304 -20.41 3.15 -10.18
N TYR A 305 -20.82 3.80 -9.11
CA TYR A 305 -21.50 3.15 -7.99
C TYR A 305 -23.01 3.09 -8.24
N ASP A 306 -23.61 1.95 -7.87
CA ASP A 306 -25.06 1.83 -7.84
C ASP A 306 -25.61 2.46 -6.55
N ILE A 307 -26.22 3.64 -6.70
CA ILE A 307 -26.86 4.37 -5.59
C ILE A 307 -28.39 4.29 -5.63
N ASP A 308 -28.98 3.54 -6.56
CA ASP A 308 -30.45 3.29 -6.61
C ASP A 308 -30.84 2.16 -5.64
N GLN A 309 -30.54 2.39 -4.37
CA GLN A 309 -30.78 1.44 -3.29
C GLN A 309 -31.37 2.14 -2.07
N PRO A 310 -32.16 1.42 -1.22
CA PRO A 310 -32.81 2.02 -0.04
C PRO A 310 -31.86 2.74 0.90
N ARG A 311 -30.60 2.29 1.05
CA ARG A 311 -29.61 2.92 1.94
C ARG A 311 -29.20 4.32 1.49
N PHE A 312 -29.35 4.67 0.22
CA PHE A 312 -29.04 5.98 -0.32
C PHE A 312 -30.30 6.85 -0.51
N ALA A 313 -31.49 6.34 -0.14
CA ALA A 313 -32.73 7.07 -0.27
C ALA A 313 -32.69 8.36 0.57
N GLY A 314 -32.95 9.52 -0.08
CA GLY A 314 -32.91 10.82 0.57
C GLY A 314 -31.52 11.45 0.69
N VAL A 315 -30.46 10.88 0.12
CA VAL A 315 -29.13 11.49 0.06
C VAL A 315 -29.18 12.76 -0.80
N HIS A 316 -28.63 13.87 -0.27
CA HIS A 316 -28.61 15.17 -0.97
C HIS A 316 -27.36 15.35 -1.86
N SER A 317 -26.28 14.58 -1.62
CA SER A 317 -25.04 14.59 -2.42
C SER A 317 -24.78 13.19 -3.00
N PRO A 318 -25.30 12.89 -4.21
CA PRO A 318 -25.14 11.56 -4.82
C PRO A 318 -23.67 11.18 -5.03
N LEU A 319 -22.81 12.13 -5.38
CA LEU A 319 -21.38 11.88 -5.59
C LEU A 319 -20.68 11.41 -4.32
N MET A 320 -21.04 11.96 -3.17
CA MET A 320 -20.45 11.62 -1.89
C MET A 320 -21.17 10.47 -1.15
N ALA A 321 -22.30 10.00 -1.68
CA ALA A 321 -23.14 9.01 -1.03
C ALA A 321 -22.37 7.72 -0.68
N PRO A 322 -21.58 7.12 -1.57
CA PRO A 322 -20.83 5.92 -1.26
C PRO A 322 -19.87 6.10 -0.09
N LEU A 323 -19.07 7.17 -0.10
CA LEU A 323 -18.12 7.49 0.96
C LEU A 323 -18.83 7.80 2.30
N MET A 324 -19.88 8.62 2.25
CA MET A 324 -20.62 9.06 3.44
C MET A 324 -21.34 7.90 4.14
N CYS A 325 -21.90 6.96 3.37
CA CYS A 325 -22.64 5.82 3.90
C CYS A 325 -21.74 4.62 4.27
N GLY A 326 -20.52 4.59 3.73
CA GLY A 326 -19.59 3.47 3.94
C GLY A 326 -20.08 2.15 3.33
N GLU A 327 -19.42 1.06 3.67
CA GLU A 327 -19.75 -0.29 3.21
C GLU A 327 -21.12 -0.80 3.75
N PRO A 328 -21.78 -1.72 3.06
CA PRO A 328 -21.48 -2.27 1.73
C PRO A 328 -21.82 -1.30 0.59
N VAL A 329 -21.00 -1.28 -0.45
CA VAL A 329 -21.17 -0.49 -1.66
C VAL A 329 -21.13 -1.40 -2.88
N PHE A 330 -21.84 -1.02 -3.95
CA PHE A 330 -21.87 -1.79 -5.17
C PHE A 330 -21.29 -0.99 -6.32
N VAL A 331 -20.10 -1.36 -6.76
CA VAL A 331 -19.53 -0.91 -8.02
C VAL A 331 -20.31 -1.57 -9.14
N ARG A 332 -21.03 -0.76 -9.92
CA ARG A 332 -21.77 -1.26 -11.09
C ARG A 332 -20.84 -1.45 -12.28
N ASP A 333 -20.07 -0.43 -12.62
CA ASP A 333 -19.10 -0.45 -13.70
C ASP A 333 -17.79 0.20 -13.25
N SER A 334 -16.66 -0.33 -13.70
CA SER A 334 -15.34 0.26 -13.50
C SER A 334 -14.52 0.17 -14.77
N PHE A 335 -13.73 1.22 -15.02
CA PHE A 335 -12.82 1.30 -16.16
C PHE A 335 -11.43 1.68 -15.68
N VAL A 336 -10.41 0.98 -16.19
CA VAL A 336 -9.01 1.27 -15.95
C VAL A 336 -8.34 1.50 -17.29
N GLN A 337 -7.77 2.66 -17.51
CA GLN A 337 -7.20 3.09 -18.79
C GLN A 337 -8.16 2.86 -19.99
N GLY A 338 -9.47 3.08 -19.77
CA GLY A 338 -10.51 2.88 -20.77
C GLY A 338 -10.97 1.44 -20.98
N ARG A 339 -10.30 0.44 -20.39
CA ARG A 339 -10.75 -0.96 -20.39
C ARG A 339 -11.81 -1.15 -19.31
N GLN A 340 -12.97 -1.69 -19.65
CA GLN A 340 -13.98 -2.05 -18.66
C GLN A 340 -13.52 -3.26 -17.86
N VAL A 341 -13.32 -3.07 -16.55
CA VAL A 341 -12.87 -4.09 -15.60
C VAL A 341 -14.05 -4.69 -14.85
N VAL A 342 -15.00 -3.84 -14.45
CA VAL A 342 -16.27 -4.27 -13.84
C VAL A 342 -17.41 -3.92 -14.79
N LYS A 343 -18.32 -4.87 -15.00
CA LYS A 343 -19.54 -4.69 -15.77
C LYS A 343 -20.73 -5.30 -15.03
N ASP A 344 -21.77 -4.50 -14.80
CA ASP A 344 -22.97 -4.94 -14.08
C ASP A 344 -22.64 -5.66 -12.76
N GLY A 345 -21.65 -5.16 -12.02
CA GLY A 345 -21.17 -5.70 -10.76
C GLY A 345 -20.27 -6.93 -10.84
N ARG A 346 -19.89 -7.38 -12.05
CA ARG A 346 -19.02 -8.55 -12.27
C ARG A 346 -17.64 -8.11 -12.75
N ILE A 347 -16.59 -8.72 -12.20
CA ILE A 347 -15.20 -8.47 -12.56
C ILE A 347 -14.79 -9.45 -13.66
N GLY A 348 -14.77 -8.99 -14.91
CA GLY A 348 -14.40 -9.80 -16.06
C GLY A 348 -15.10 -11.17 -16.08
N ASP A 349 -14.33 -12.23 -16.29
CA ASP A 349 -14.80 -13.63 -16.28
C ASP A 349 -14.48 -14.32 -14.93
N LEU A 350 -14.18 -13.56 -13.87
CA LEU A 350 -13.82 -14.11 -12.56
C LEU A 350 -15.02 -14.86 -11.94
N ASP A 351 -14.79 -16.12 -11.57
CA ASP A 351 -15.72 -16.91 -10.76
C ASP A 351 -15.38 -16.72 -9.28
N GLU A 352 -16.21 -15.94 -8.57
CA GLU A 352 -16.04 -15.64 -7.14
C GLU A 352 -16.11 -16.90 -6.26
N THR A 353 -16.92 -17.91 -6.68
CA THR A 353 -17.03 -19.19 -5.95
C THR A 353 -15.75 -19.99 -6.07
N GLU A 354 -15.19 -20.05 -7.27
CA GLU A 354 -13.94 -20.75 -7.53
C GLU A 354 -12.75 -20.04 -6.86
N LEU A 355 -12.68 -18.69 -6.91
CA LEU A 355 -11.66 -17.93 -6.18
C LEU A 355 -11.72 -18.23 -4.67
N THR A 356 -12.93 -18.20 -4.09
CA THR A 356 -13.14 -18.51 -2.67
C THR A 356 -12.66 -19.93 -2.33
N ARG A 357 -12.99 -20.91 -3.16
CA ARG A 357 -12.55 -22.30 -2.98
C ARG A 357 -11.02 -22.43 -3.02
N GLN A 358 -10.38 -21.82 -4.03
CA GLN A 358 -8.94 -21.84 -4.21
C GLN A 358 -8.20 -21.21 -3.02
N VAL A 359 -8.65 -20.03 -2.55
CA VAL A 359 -8.07 -19.38 -1.37
C VAL A 359 -8.22 -20.26 -0.12
N GLN A 360 -9.41 -20.86 0.09
CA GLN A 360 -9.62 -21.73 1.26
C GLN A 360 -8.74 -22.98 1.23
N GLU A 361 -8.53 -23.56 0.05
CA GLU A 361 -7.62 -24.70 -0.12
C GLU A 361 -6.18 -24.31 0.16
N SER A 362 -5.68 -23.20 -0.43
CA SER A 362 -4.34 -22.70 -0.16
C SER A 362 -4.10 -22.42 1.34
N VAL A 363 -5.08 -21.80 2.02
CA VAL A 363 -4.98 -21.57 3.48
C VAL A 363 -4.97 -22.89 4.26
N ALA A 364 -5.76 -23.88 3.85
CA ALA A 364 -5.79 -25.18 4.52
C ALA A 364 -4.47 -25.94 4.35
N GLU A 365 -3.85 -25.90 3.17
CA GLU A 365 -2.54 -26.46 2.89
C GLU A 365 -1.46 -25.80 3.75
N LEU A 366 -1.38 -24.47 3.75
CA LEU A 366 -0.45 -23.70 4.58
C LEU A 366 -0.58 -24.03 6.09
N LEU A 367 -1.80 -24.23 6.58
CA LEU A 367 -2.03 -24.57 7.99
C LEU A 367 -1.75 -26.04 8.33
N ALA A 368 -1.73 -26.92 7.34
CA ALA A 368 -1.39 -28.31 7.53
C ALA A 368 0.12 -28.53 7.67
N ASP A 369 0.92 -27.67 7.05
CA ASP A 369 2.39 -27.70 7.04
C ASP A 369 3.01 -26.90 8.22
N ALA A 370 2.20 -26.13 8.96
CA ALA A 370 2.59 -25.32 10.12
C ALA A 370 2.38 -26.06 11.45
#